data_3e7ba0f9f0bbe3da989558a001c2c7d0
#
_entry.id   3e7ba0f9f0bbe3da989558a001c2c7d0
#
_cell.length_a   1.000
_cell.length_b   1.000
_cell.length_c   1.000
_cell.angle_alpha   90.00
_cell.angle_beta   90.00
_cell.angle_gamma   90.00
#
_symmetry.space_group_name_H-M   'P 1'
#
loop_
_entity.id
_entity.type
_entity.pdbx_description
1 polymer ?
#
loop_
_entity_poly.entity_id
_entity_poly.type
_entity_poly.pdbx_seq_one_letter_code
_entity_poly.pdbx_strand_id
1 'polypeptide(L)'
;MLTSQRLKMGMTNLAFERFNHLPRAISYHFESGHLLSGKYAESIKRMYSLDSEQIKFFDSLKQYRKGYQSMLKQMRNAGIELIYIKVTDDKFQTPLCIGESMTDLSLKCKCDLSNISKGVTRFITGHKSCYVVTLEPVCEDDEIEEQRLKAFFRGDVIECAKLTRLGQTLAKKGKGSINYDQ
;
A
#
# COMPACT_ATOMS: atom_id res chain seq x y z
N MET A 1 5.28 7.96 20.70
CA MET A 1 5.55 9.36 21.08
C MET A 1 4.32 10.25 21.10
N LEU A 2 3.27 9.99 20.33
CA LEU A 2 2.03 10.78 20.35
C LEU A 2 1.11 10.48 21.54
N THR A 3 1.29 9.36 22.19
CA THR A 3 0.62 8.96 23.42
C THR A 3 0.90 9.89 24.62
N SER A 4 1.91 10.75 24.52
CA SER A 4 2.47 11.42 25.70
C SER A 4 1.52 12.45 26.34
N GLN A 5 0.73 13.19 25.59
CA GLN A 5 -0.14 14.22 26.19
C GLN A 5 -1.37 13.63 26.88
N ARG A 6 -2.05 12.69 26.20
CA ARG A 6 -3.19 11.98 26.81
C ARG A 6 -2.76 11.25 28.09
N LEU A 7 -1.60 10.59 28.08
CA LEU A 7 -1.04 9.91 29.25
C LEU A 7 -0.62 10.88 30.35
N LYS A 8 -0.09 12.06 30.03
CA LYS A 8 0.16 13.12 30.99
C LYS A 8 -1.11 13.60 31.71
N MET A 9 -2.24 13.54 31.02
CA MET A 9 -3.56 13.86 31.59
C MET A 9 -4.17 12.66 32.34
N GLY A 10 -3.52 11.50 32.37
CA GLY A 10 -4.04 10.29 33.03
C GLY A 10 -5.28 9.71 32.37
N MET A 11 -5.55 10.05 31.10
CA MET A 11 -6.78 9.66 30.42
C MET A 11 -6.59 8.41 29.56
N THR A 12 -7.59 7.52 29.55
CA THR A 12 -7.73 6.48 28.53
C THR A 12 -8.16 7.09 27.19
N ASN A 13 -7.96 6.39 26.07
CA ASN A 13 -8.41 6.87 24.77
C ASN A 13 -9.91 7.22 24.78
N LEU A 14 -10.71 6.34 25.37
CA LEU A 14 -12.17 6.55 25.47
C LEU A 14 -12.54 7.77 26.31
N ALA A 15 -11.87 7.99 27.44
CA ALA A 15 -12.10 9.17 28.28
C ALA A 15 -11.70 10.46 27.56
N PHE A 16 -10.55 10.45 26.89
CA PHE A 16 -10.07 11.58 26.09
C PHE A 16 -11.02 11.92 24.93
N GLU A 17 -11.52 10.92 24.21
CA GLU A 17 -12.47 11.09 23.11
C GLU A 17 -13.80 11.68 23.59
N ARG A 18 -14.34 11.16 24.70
CA ARG A 18 -15.58 11.69 25.30
C ARG A 18 -15.42 13.13 25.78
N PHE A 19 -14.31 13.42 26.47
CA PHE A 19 -14.03 14.77 26.97
C PHE A 19 -13.93 15.80 25.83
N ASN A 20 -13.36 15.40 24.70
CA ASN A 20 -13.15 16.28 23.54
C ASN A 20 -14.22 16.13 22.45
N HIS A 21 -15.34 15.47 22.73
CA HIS A 21 -16.43 15.22 21.77
C HIS A 21 -15.95 14.60 20.44
N LEU A 22 -14.98 13.70 20.52
CA LEU A 22 -14.41 13.01 19.36
C LEU A 22 -15.14 11.68 19.10
N PRO A 23 -15.21 11.23 17.84
CA PRO A 23 -15.67 9.89 17.53
C PRO A 23 -14.83 8.81 18.21
N ARG A 24 -15.49 7.69 18.52
CA ARG A 24 -14.84 6.55 19.15
C ARG A 24 -13.65 6.03 18.31
N ALA A 25 -12.59 5.62 18.98
CA ALA A 25 -11.35 5.08 18.44
C ALA A 25 -10.50 6.07 17.62
N ILE A 26 -10.86 7.35 17.53
CA ILE A 26 -10.13 8.30 16.70
C ILE A 26 -8.76 8.64 17.30
N SER A 27 -8.66 8.78 18.61
CA SER A 27 -7.38 8.98 19.31
C SER A 27 -6.48 7.77 19.20
N TYR A 28 -7.03 6.56 19.35
CA TYR A 28 -6.30 5.33 19.12
C TYR A 28 -5.74 5.24 17.71
N HIS A 29 -6.55 5.53 16.70
CA HIS A 29 -6.11 5.53 15.31
C HIS A 29 -4.99 6.55 15.07
N PHE A 30 -5.11 7.72 15.64
CA PHE A 30 -4.09 8.76 15.54
C PHE A 30 -2.77 8.34 16.22
N GLU A 31 -2.83 7.86 17.46
CA GLU A 31 -1.68 7.37 18.21
C GLU A 31 -1.00 6.16 17.53
N SER A 32 -1.77 5.35 16.83
CA SER A 32 -1.27 4.23 16.02
C SER A 32 -0.72 4.65 14.64
N GLY A 33 -0.61 5.95 14.36
CA GLY A 33 -0.10 6.48 13.10
C GLY A 33 -1.07 6.40 11.93
N HIS A 34 -2.37 6.14 12.18
CA HIS A 34 -3.39 6.18 11.14
C HIS A 34 -3.71 7.63 10.76
N LEU A 35 -3.81 7.87 9.45
CA LEU A 35 -4.21 9.19 8.96
C LEU A 35 -5.70 9.42 9.21
N LEU A 36 -5.99 10.52 9.88
CA LEU A 36 -7.35 10.96 10.08
C LEU A 36 -7.88 11.71 8.86
N SER A 37 -9.19 11.65 8.63
CA SER A 37 -9.85 12.48 7.63
C SER A 37 -9.74 13.97 8.02
N GLY A 38 -9.75 14.87 7.01
CA GLY A 38 -9.53 16.30 7.20
C GLY A 38 -10.38 16.96 8.28
N LYS A 39 -11.61 16.45 8.50
CA LYS A 39 -12.55 16.99 9.49
C LYS A 39 -12.02 16.93 10.94
N TYR A 40 -11.30 15.89 11.30
CA TYR A 40 -10.79 15.70 12.67
C TYR A 40 -9.28 15.90 12.81
N ALA A 41 -8.56 15.92 11.69
CA ALA A 41 -7.12 16.03 11.71
C ALA A 41 -6.64 17.30 12.41
N GLU A 42 -7.20 18.45 12.09
CA GLU A 42 -6.82 19.73 12.69
C GLU A 42 -7.19 19.81 14.17
N SER A 43 -8.37 19.32 14.55
CA SER A 43 -8.79 19.28 15.95
C SER A 43 -7.84 18.42 16.79
N ILE A 44 -7.47 17.24 16.30
CA ILE A 44 -6.56 16.36 16.99
C ILE A 44 -5.14 16.94 17.07
N LYS A 45 -4.62 17.52 15.99
CA LYS A 45 -3.33 18.20 16.01
C LYS A 45 -3.27 19.26 17.12
N ARG A 46 -4.31 20.06 17.27
CA ARG A 46 -4.41 21.06 18.35
C ARG A 46 -4.50 20.42 19.74
N MET A 47 -5.33 19.39 19.91
CA MET A 47 -5.52 18.72 21.19
C MET A 47 -4.25 18.01 21.68
N TYR A 48 -3.45 17.47 20.77
CA TYR A 48 -2.16 16.86 21.09
C TYR A 48 -1.01 17.88 21.16
N SER A 49 -1.28 19.17 20.93
CA SER A 49 -0.30 20.25 20.92
C SER A 49 0.97 19.87 20.16
N LEU A 50 0.77 19.36 18.94
CA LEU A 50 1.88 18.92 18.10
C LEU A 50 2.74 20.12 17.72
N ASP A 51 4.05 19.94 17.79
CA ASP A 51 5.00 20.90 17.28
C ASP A 51 5.03 20.92 15.73
N SER A 52 5.72 21.91 15.17
CA SER A 52 5.79 22.09 13.72
C SER A 52 6.45 20.93 12.97
N GLU A 53 7.40 20.22 13.61
CA GLU A 53 8.06 19.04 13.02
C GLU A 53 7.13 17.84 12.99
N GLN A 54 6.41 17.61 14.07
CA GLN A 54 5.40 16.55 14.16
C GLN A 54 4.28 16.78 13.14
N ILE A 55 3.84 18.01 12.96
CA ILE A 55 2.84 18.37 11.93
C ILE A 55 3.38 18.05 10.53
N LYS A 56 4.61 18.50 10.22
CA LYS A 56 5.26 18.19 8.93
C LYS A 56 5.38 16.69 8.68
N PHE A 57 5.74 15.92 9.71
CA PHE A 57 5.81 14.47 9.62
C PHE A 57 4.45 13.85 9.26
N PHE A 58 3.36 14.26 9.93
CA PHE A 58 2.01 13.77 9.61
C PHE A 58 1.55 14.17 8.21
N ASP A 59 1.85 15.37 7.79
CA ASP A 59 1.51 15.84 6.45
C ASP A 59 2.33 15.11 5.37
N SER A 60 3.58 14.77 5.66
CA SER A 60 4.39 13.92 4.78
C SER A 60 3.83 12.51 4.63
N LEU A 61 3.35 11.88 5.71
CA LEU A 61 2.68 10.59 5.65
C LEU A 61 1.40 10.62 4.80
N LYS A 62 0.66 11.73 4.87
CA LYS A 62 -0.54 11.94 4.07
C LYS A 62 -0.22 12.07 2.58
N GLN A 63 0.84 12.80 2.23
CA GLN A 63 1.34 12.92 0.87
C GLN A 63 1.86 11.58 0.36
N TYR A 64 2.59 10.85 1.20
CA TYR A 64 3.13 9.53 0.88
C TYR A 64 2.02 8.54 0.51
N ARG A 65 0.93 8.45 1.29
CA ARG A 65 -0.23 7.59 0.97
C ARG A 65 -0.94 7.99 -0.33
N LYS A 66 -1.14 9.30 -0.55
CA LYS A 66 -1.69 9.80 -1.82
C LYS A 66 -0.75 9.46 -2.98
N GLY A 67 0.56 9.55 -2.75
CA GLY A 67 1.60 9.18 -3.72
C GLY A 67 1.47 7.74 -4.18
N TYR A 68 1.28 6.78 -3.27
CA TYR A 68 1.15 5.36 -3.64
C TYR A 68 -0.14 5.04 -4.40
N GLN A 69 -1.27 5.60 -4.01
CA GLN A 69 -2.50 5.41 -4.77
C GLN A 69 -2.39 6.00 -6.18
N SER A 70 -1.75 7.17 -6.29
CA SER A 70 -1.43 7.79 -7.57
C SER A 70 -0.46 6.93 -8.37
N MET A 71 0.58 6.39 -7.74
CA MET A 71 1.56 5.50 -8.36
C MET A 71 0.90 4.24 -8.95
N LEU A 72 0.09 3.51 -8.17
CA LEU A 72 -0.61 2.32 -8.66
C LEU A 72 -1.53 2.65 -9.84
N LYS A 73 -2.19 3.82 -9.81
CA LYS A 73 -3.00 4.30 -10.93
C LYS A 73 -2.13 4.60 -12.15
N GLN A 74 -0.98 5.25 -11.98
CA GLN A 74 -0.05 5.55 -13.06
C GLN A 74 0.57 4.27 -13.65
N MET A 75 0.90 3.26 -12.83
CA MET A 75 1.36 1.95 -13.29
C MET A 75 0.34 1.31 -14.23
N ARG A 76 -0.93 1.26 -13.83
CA ARG A 76 -2.01 0.73 -14.67
C ARG A 76 -2.19 1.52 -15.96
N ASN A 77 -2.15 2.86 -15.90
CA ASN A 77 -2.26 3.72 -17.08
C ASN A 77 -1.07 3.53 -18.04
N ALA A 78 0.09 3.10 -17.53
CA ALA A 78 1.27 2.76 -18.33
C ALA A 78 1.22 1.33 -18.90
N GLY A 79 0.12 0.58 -18.69
CA GLY A 79 -0.05 -0.79 -19.16
C GLY A 79 0.72 -1.82 -18.33
N ILE A 80 1.08 -1.48 -17.07
CA ILE A 80 1.73 -2.40 -16.16
C ILE A 80 0.65 -3.16 -15.39
N GLU A 81 0.65 -4.47 -15.52
CA GLU A 81 -0.32 -5.34 -14.87
C GLU A 81 0.12 -5.63 -13.43
N LEU A 82 -0.84 -5.47 -12.51
CA LEU A 82 -0.66 -5.65 -11.08
C LEU A 82 -1.45 -6.86 -10.61
N ILE A 83 -0.80 -7.71 -9.84
CA ILE A 83 -1.41 -8.85 -9.17
C ILE A 83 -1.62 -8.52 -7.69
N TYR A 84 -2.80 -8.83 -7.18
CA TYR A 84 -3.18 -8.68 -5.78
C TYR A 84 -3.32 -10.06 -5.16
N ILE A 85 -2.63 -10.28 -4.05
CA ILE A 85 -2.53 -11.58 -3.42
C ILE A 85 -2.99 -11.48 -1.96
N LYS A 86 -3.88 -12.37 -1.56
CA LYS A 86 -4.13 -12.62 -0.14
C LYS A 86 -3.20 -13.73 0.32
N VAL A 87 -2.46 -13.50 1.38
CA VAL A 87 -1.52 -14.46 1.98
C VAL A 87 -1.93 -14.83 3.40
N THR A 88 -1.38 -15.93 3.93
CA THR A 88 -1.52 -16.28 5.34
C THR A 88 -0.86 -15.22 6.24
N ASP A 89 -1.35 -15.09 7.48
CA ASP A 89 -0.78 -14.14 8.46
C ASP A 89 0.37 -14.76 9.28
N ASP A 90 0.92 -15.86 8.82
CA ASP A 90 2.09 -16.51 9.39
C ASP A 90 3.41 -15.96 8.81
N LYS A 91 4.53 -16.55 9.23
CA LYS A 91 5.87 -16.18 8.74
C LYS A 91 6.12 -16.59 7.28
N PHE A 92 5.36 -17.53 6.74
CA PHE A 92 5.56 -18.06 5.39
C PHE A 92 4.82 -17.27 4.32
N GLN A 93 3.78 -16.51 4.71
CA GLN A 93 2.95 -15.71 3.80
C GLN A 93 2.50 -16.49 2.56
N THR A 94 2.01 -17.72 2.78
CA THR A 94 1.56 -18.60 1.70
C THR A 94 0.37 -17.98 0.96
N PRO A 95 0.40 -17.91 -0.38
CA PRO A 95 -0.72 -17.40 -1.17
C PRO A 95 -1.99 -18.19 -0.94
N LEU A 96 -3.07 -17.51 -0.60
CA LEU A 96 -4.40 -18.09 -0.40
C LEU A 96 -5.32 -17.81 -1.61
N CYS A 97 -5.16 -16.65 -2.23
CA CYS A 97 -6.01 -16.21 -3.32
C CYS A 97 -5.28 -15.13 -4.13
N ILE A 98 -5.47 -15.15 -5.44
CA ILE A 98 -4.84 -14.21 -6.38
C ILE A 98 -5.93 -13.52 -7.21
N GLY A 99 -5.80 -12.22 -7.40
CA GLY A 99 -6.70 -11.41 -8.20
C GLY A 99 -5.97 -10.38 -9.06
N GLU A 100 -6.48 -10.12 -10.25
CA GLU A 100 -5.97 -9.11 -11.18
C GLU A 100 -6.32 -7.67 -10.75
N SER A 101 -7.27 -7.55 -9.83
CA SER A 101 -7.66 -6.29 -9.22
C SER A 101 -8.07 -6.51 -7.77
N MET A 102 -8.11 -5.41 -6.98
CA MET A 102 -8.64 -5.48 -5.61
C MET A 102 -10.10 -5.92 -5.58
N THR A 103 -10.89 -5.57 -6.58
CA THR A 103 -12.29 -5.99 -6.71
C THR A 103 -12.39 -7.49 -7.01
N ASP A 104 -11.58 -8.00 -7.94
CA ASP A 104 -11.51 -9.42 -8.25
C ASP A 104 -11.07 -10.23 -7.04
N LEU A 105 -10.02 -9.78 -6.34
CA LEU A 105 -9.57 -10.40 -5.09
C LEU A 105 -10.67 -10.37 -4.01
N SER A 106 -11.44 -9.29 -3.91
CA SER A 106 -12.57 -9.16 -2.97
C SER A 106 -13.63 -10.22 -3.22
N LEU A 107 -14.01 -10.42 -4.48
CA LEU A 107 -14.99 -11.42 -4.89
C LEU A 107 -14.49 -12.86 -4.62
N LYS A 108 -13.26 -13.16 -5.04
CA LYS A 108 -12.65 -14.48 -4.85
C LYS A 108 -12.45 -14.85 -3.39
N CYS A 109 -12.03 -13.91 -2.56
CA CYS A 109 -11.76 -14.13 -1.13
C CYS A 109 -12.97 -13.92 -0.23
N LYS A 110 -14.10 -13.44 -0.76
CA LYS A 110 -15.30 -13.04 0.01
C LYS A 110 -14.95 -12.07 1.15
N CYS A 111 -14.11 -11.08 0.86
CA CYS A 111 -13.61 -10.08 1.80
C CYS A 111 -14.02 -8.67 1.34
N ASP A 112 -14.23 -7.76 2.29
CA ASP A 112 -14.51 -6.37 1.99
C ASP A 112 -13.37 -5.69 1.21
N LEU A 113 -13.72 -5.01 0.13
CA LEU A 113 -12.81 -4.22 -0.69
C LEU A 113 -12.02 -3.19 0.13
N SER A 114 -12.68 -2.60 1.16
CA SER A 114 -12.03 -1.63 2.05
C SER A 114 -10.91 -2.25 2.87
N ASN A 115 -11.06 -3.52 3.29
CA ASN A 115 -10.02 -4.23 4.03
C ASN A 115 -8.84 -4.58 3.13
N ILE A 116 -9.10 -4.99 1.90
CA ILE A 116 -8.05 -5.25 0.89
C ILE A 116 -7.29 -3.96 0.59
N SER A 117 -7.97 -2.87 0.32
CA SER A 117 -7.34 -1.57 0.04
C SER A 117 -6.46 -1.07 1.19
N LYS A 118 -6.94 -1.20 2.43
CA LYS A 118 -6.13 -0.89 3.63
C LYS A 118 -4.91 -1.80 3.75
N GLY A 119 -5.10 -3.10 3.53
CA GLY A 119 -4.02 -4.08 3.60
C GLY A 119 -2.95 -3.85 2.55
N VAL A 120 -3.34 -3.63 1.29
CA VAL A 120 -2.41 -3.27 0.20
C VAL A 120 -1.65 -1.98 0.51
N THR A 121 -2.35 -0.95 1.04
CA THR A 121 -1.68 0.28 1.46
C THR A 121 -0.64 0.01 2.55
N ARG A 122 -0.98 -0.80 3.56
CA ARG A 122 -0.03 -1.19 4.61
C ARG A 122 1.19 -1.91 4.04
N PHE A 123 0.99 -2.87 3.14
CA PHE A 123 2.07 -3.61 2.49
C PHE A 123 3.03 -2.68 1.75
N ILE A 124 2.51 -1.80 0.89
CA ILE A 124 3.34 -0.87 0.11
C ILE A 124 4.10 0.10 1.03
N THR A 125 3.55 0.44 2.20
CA THR A 125 4.20 1.30 3.19
C THR A 125 5.16 0.54 4.13
N GLY A 126 5.52 -0.70 3.81
CA GLY A 126 6.49 -1.50 4.56
C GLY A 126 5.95 -2.11 5.85
N HIS A 127 4.64 -2.17 6.04
CA HIS A 127 4.03 -2.82 7.19
C HIS A 127 3.57 -4.24 6.85
N LYS A 128 3.63 -5.13 7.83
CA LYS A 128 3.07 -6.48 7.68
C LYS A 128 1.60 -6.41 7.28
N SER A 129 1.24 -7.17 6.26
CA SER A 129 -0.12 -7.28 5.74
C SER A 129 -0.38 -8.67 5.18
N CYS A 130 -1.61 -9.14 5.31
CA CYS A 130 -2.08 -10.33 4.61
C CYS A 130 -2.58 -10.04 3.18
N TYR A 131 -2.40 -8.83 2.69
CA TYR A 131 -2.70 -8.43 1.31
C TYR A 131 -1.46 -7.80 0.70
N VAL A 132 -0.97 -8.42 -0.36
CA VAL A 132 0.25 -8.06 -1.09
C VAL A 132 -0.13 -7.59 -2.49
N VAL A 133 0.63 -6.69 -3.06
CA VAL A 133 0.56 -6.31 -4.46
C VAL A 133 1.93 -6.47 -5.09
N THR A 134 1.97 -7.04 -6.28
CA THR A 134 3.20 -7.23 -7.06
C THR A 134 2.92 -7.01 -8.54
N LEU A 135 3.96 -7.08 -9.36
CA LEU A 135 3.86 -7.04 -10.81
C LEU A 135 3.55 -8.42 -11.36
N GLU A 136 2.74 -8.49 -12.42
CA GLU A 136 2.64 -9.71 -13.21
C GLU A 136 3.94 -9.91 -14.01
N PRO A 137 4.57 -11.10 -13.97
CA PRO A 137 5.75 -11.39 -14.77
C PRO A 137 5.48 -11.22 -16.26
N VAL A 138 6.41 -10.65 -17.01
CA VAL A 138 6.25 -10.43 -18.46
C VAL A 138 7.25 -11.22 -19.30
N CYS A 139 8.31 -11.74 -18.69
CA CYS A 139 9.33 -12.57 -19.35
C CYS A 139 9.90 -13.59 -18.37
N GLU A 140 10.70 -14.53 -18.90
CA GLU A 140 11.43 -15.54 -18.12
C GLU A 140 12.83 -15.07 -17.68
N ASP A 141 13.20 -13.82 -17.99
CA ASP A 141 14.47 -13.23 -17.63
C ASP A 141 14.40 -12.69 -16.19
N ASP A 142 15.01 -13.41 -15.27
CA ASP A 142 15.00 -13.09 -13.83
C ASP A 142 15.63 -11.73 -13.53
N GLU A 143 16.65 -11.30 -14.28
CA GLU A 143 17.31 -10.02 -14.05
C GLU A 143 16.39 -8.85 -14.39
N ILE A 144 15.67 -8.94 -15.50
CA ILE A 144 14.69 -7.93 -15.91
C ILE A 144 13.54 -7.88 -14.90
N GLU A 145 13.01 -9.03 -14.48
CA GLU A 145 11.92 -9.08 -13.49
C GLU A 145 12.36 -8.51 -12.15
N GLU A 146 13.57 -8.79 -11.68
CA GLU A 146 14.11 -8.22 -10.46
C GLU A 146 14.26 -6.69 -10.56
N GLN A 147 14.76 -6.18 -11.69
CA GLN A 147 14.87 -4.74 -11.90
C GLN A 147 13.50 -4.07 -11.98
N ARG A 148 12.51 -4.72 -12.60
CA ARG A 148 11.11 -4.24 -12.63
C ARG A 148 10.53 -4.13 -11.22
N LEU A 149 10.70 -5.16 -10.38
CA LEU A 149 10.25 -5.15 -9.00
C LEU A 149 10.96 -4.06 -8.18
N LYS A 150 12.27 -3.88 -8.36
CA LYS A 150 13.02 -2.78 -7.72
C LYS A 150 12.47 -1.40 -8.12
N ALA A 151 12.17 -1.20 -9.41
CA ALA A 151 11.58 0.05 -9.90
C ALA A 151 10.17 0.26 -9.33
N PHE A 152 9.35 -0.79 -9.27
CA PHE A 152 8.02 -0.77 -8.68
C PHE A 152 8.06 -0.32 -7.21
N PHE A 153 8.88 -0.95 -6.37
CA PHE A 153 8.97 -0.61 -4.94
C PHE A 153 9.56 0.77 -4.68
N ARG A 154 10.38 1.31 -5.60
CA ARG A 154 10.84 2.70 -5.56
C ARG A 154 9.79 3.70 -6.05
N GLY A 155 8.69 3.24 -6.65
CA GLY A 155 7.67 4.10 -7.25
C GLY A 155 8.09 4.72 -8.58
N ASP A 156 9.12 4.19 -9.23
CA ASP A 156 9.60 4.67 -10.53
C ASP A 156 8.77 4.07 -11.67
N VAL A 157 7.64 4.75 -11.96
CA VAL A 157 6.70 4.32 -13.01
C VAL A 157 7.35 4.29 -14.38
N ILE A 158 8.23 5.25 -14.68
CA ILE A 158 8.86 5.38 -16.00
C ILE A 158 9.81 4.21 -16.24
N GLU A 159 10.68 3.92 -15.29
CA GLU A 159 11.63 2.82 -15.40
C GLU A 159 10.91 1.47 -15.41
N CYS A 160 9.91 1.30 -14.55
CA CYS A 160 9.09 0.10 -14.55
C CYS A 160 8.40 -0.13 -15.90
N ALA A 161 7.86 0.92 -16.54
CA ALA A 161 7.24 0.82 -17.86
C ALA A 161 8.24 0.49 -18.98
N LYS A 162 9.45 1.04 -18.95
CA LYS A 162 10.51 0.70 -19.90
C LYS A 162 10.91 -0.78 -19.81
N LEU A 163 11.16 -1.25 -18.60
CA LEU A 163 11.54 -2.64 -18.35
C LEU A 163 10.41 -3.61 -18.71
N THR A 164 9.14 -3.22 -18.46
CA THR A 164 7.96 -4.00 -18.90
C THR A 164 7.94 -4.18 -20.42
N ARG A 165 8.15 -3.11 -21.18
CA ARG A 165 8.21 -3.18 -22.65
C ARG A 165 9.38 -4.01 -23.16
N LEU A 166 10.54 -3.90 -22.51
CA LEU A 166 11.72 -4.70 -22.82
C LEU A 166 11.43 -6.18 -22.60
N GLY A 167 10.90 -6.57 -21.44
CA GLY A 167 10.53 -7.96 -21.16
C GLY A 167 9.48 -8.51 -22.13
N GLN A 168 8.44 -7.75 -22.46
CA GLN A 168 7.44 -8.14 -23.45
C GLN A 168 8.05 -8.35 -24.84
N THR A 169 9.06 -7.54 -25.20
CA THR A 169 9.76 -7.68 -26.50
C THR A 169 10.59 -8.95 -26.54
N LEU A 170 11.29 -9.27 -25.46
CA LEU A 170 12.08 -10.50 -25.34
C LEU A 170 11.21 -11.75 -25.35
N ALA A 171 10.10 -11.74 -24.62
CA ALA A 171 9.13 -12.83 -24.63
C ALA A 171 8.57 -13.12 -26.03
N LYS A 172 8.34 -12.08 -26.84
CA LYS A 172 7.90 -12.24 -28.24
C LYS A 172 9.00 -12.84 -29.13
N LYS A 173 10.26 -12.43 -28.95
CA LYS A 173 11.40 -12.95 -29.71
C LYS A 173 11.68 -14.42 -29.35
N GLY A 174 11.61 -14.78 -28.07
CA GLY A 174 11.78 -16.18 -27.63
C GLY A 174 10.72 -17.13 -28.19
N LYS A 175 9.48 -16.68 -28.35
CA LYS A 175 8.42 -17.50 -28.98
C LYS A 175 8.55 -17.64 -30.50
N GLY A 176 9.31 -16.76 -31.17
CA GLY A 176 9.52 -16.82 -32.63
C GLY A 176 10.67 -17.73 -33.09
N SER A 177 11.47 -18.28 -32.17
CA SER A 177 12.62 -19.13 -32.52
C SER A 177 12.38 -20.63 -32.42
N ILE A 178 11.16 -21.07 -32.09
CA ILE A 178 10.81 -22.49 -32.16
C ILE A 178 10.12 -22.75 -33.51
N ASN A 179 10.88 -22.66 -34.60
CA ASN A 179 10.51 -23.34 -35.82
C ASN A 179 10.94 -24.79 -35.63
N TYR A 180 9.97 -25.67 -35.44
CA TYR A 180 10.16 -27.10 -35.63
C TYR A 180 10.37 -27.33 -37.12
N ASP A 181 11.65 -27.39 -37.56
CA ASP A 181 12.00 -28.07 -38.80
C ASP A 181 11.74 -29.56 -38.55
N GLN A 182 10.65 -30.07 -39.05
CA GLN A 182 10.38 -31.47 -39.32
C GLN A 182 10.82 -31.84 -40.68
#